data_3ee5c727d1956efc7aab8285b7396fcd
#
_entry.id   3ee5c727d1956efc7aab8285b7396fcd
#
_cell.length_a   1.000
_cell.length_b   1.000
_cell.length_c   1.000
_cell.angle_alpha   90.00
_cell.angle_beta   90.00
_cell.angle_gamma   90.00
#
_symmetry.space_group_name_H-M   'P 1'
#
loop_
_entity.id
_entity.type
_entity.pdbx_description
1 polymer ?
#
loop_
_entity_poly.entity_id
_entity_poly.type
_entity_poly.pdbx_seq_one_letter_code
_entity_poly.pdbx_strand_id
1 'polypeptide(L)'
;MPAMASTAVTTVVGRRVAPSAVVRRGANGVRSSGFRPSSRPLRSRVAVRVSADGGAKKISQNEFTERAWEAIVLAPEIATNSQQQIVETEHLCKAMFEQKDSFALRILTQAGVDPSAAVGFIDRFISRQPKVSGGGQQVLGRHLEALVEEARVRRAAMGDDFVAVEHLVMAICKDERVGNALMAELGLNEDALKNAVIKLRGGTTVTDQGAEGKYESLNRYARDLTAEARAGKLDPVIGRDDEIRRTIQILSRRSKNNPVLIGEPGVGKTAISEGLARRIVQGDVPLSLQGVRVMSLDMGLLIAGAKFRGEFEDRLKAVMKEVTDSDGGIILFIDEIHTVVGAGGSGGGGGGMDAGNLLKPMLGRGELRCIGATTLDEYRQYIEKDPALERRFQKVLIDQPSVEDAISILRGLRERYEIHHGVSISD
;
A
#
# COMPACT_ATOMS: atom_id res chain seq x y z
N MET A 1 -46.41 -6.39 -52.58
CA MET A 1 -46.37 -5.47 -53.75
C MET A 1 -47.27 -4.28 -53.54
N PRO A 2 -46.93 -3.07 -53.91
CA PRO A 2 -45.69 -2.53 -54.50
C PRO A 2 -44.91 -1.64 -53.52
N ALA A 3 -43.67 -1.46 -53.61
CA ALA A 3 -42.71 -0.92 -54.55
C ALA A 3 -42.36 0.59 -54.33
N MET A 4 -41.06 0.81 -54.17
CA MET A 4 -40.21 1.94 -54.59
C MET A 4 -40.47 3.31 -53.90
N ALA A 5 -39.42 4.03 -53.40
CA ALA A 5 -38.37 4.61 -54.20
C ALA A 5 -37.12 5.03 -53.41
N SER A 6 -36.00 4.81 -54.02
CA SER A 6 -34.67 5.33 -53.87
C SER A 6 -34.56 6.82 -54.15
N THR A 7 -33.70 7.56 -53.47
CA THR A 7 -32.98 8.68 -54.08
C THR A 7 -31.62 8.85 -53.41
N ALA A 8 -30.59 8.67 -54.20
CA ALA A 8 -29.22 9.06 -54.01
C ALA A 8 -28.97 10.48 -54.47
N VAL A 9 -27.77 11.00 -54.30
CA VAL A 9 -27.08 12.17 -54.90
C VAL A 9 -26.61 13.11 -53.77
N THR A 10 -25.39 13.60 -53.63
CA THR A 10 -24.22 13.69 -54.51
C THR A 10 -23.03 14.22 -53.67
N THR A 11 -21.89 13.73 -54.01
CA THR A 11 -20.55 14.17 -53.59
C THR A 11 -20.20 15.55 -54.17
N VAL A 12 -19.58 16.42 -53.36
CA VAL A 12 -18.79 17.55 -53.93
C VAL A 12 -17.41 17.60 -53.30
N VAL A 13 -16.41 17.47 -54.18
CA VAL A 13 -14.98 17.63 -54.00
C VAL A 13 -14.62 19.09 -54.25
N GLY A 14 -13.72 19.69 -53.50
CA GLY A 14 -13.14 21.00 -53.79
C GLY A 14 -11.95 21.29 -52.88
N ARG A 15 -10.80 20.90 -53.28
CA ARG A 15 -9.55 21.54 -53.72
C ARG A 15 -8.93 22.62 -52.82
N ARG A 16 -7.68 22.33 -52.52
CA ARG A 16 -6.56 23.16 -52.00
C ARG A 16 -6.42 24.50 -52.69
N VAL A 17 -5.97 25.49 -51.91
CA VAL A 17 -4.99 26.52 -52.37
C VAL A 17 -4.23 27.06 -51.16
N ALA A 18 -2.91 26.95 -51.17
CA ALA A 18 -1.99 27.90 -50.54
C ALA A 18 -1.56 28.89 -51.64
N PRO A 19 -1.17 30.12 -51.35
CA PRO A 19 0.23 30.39 -51.13
C PRO A 19 0.62 31.63 -50.28
N SER A 20 1.90 31.62 -49.99
CA SER A 20 2.93 32.66 -50.11
C SER A 20 3.08 33.77 -49.07
N ALA A 21 4.31 33.80 -48.64
CA ALA A 21 5.02 34.77 -47.83
C ALA A 21 5.03 36.19 -48.37
N VAL A 22 5.02 37.18 -47.47
CA VAL A 22 5.67 38.49 -47.72
C VAL A 22 6.36 38.96 -46.44
N VAL A 23 7.61 39.36 -46.64
CA VAL A 23 8.59 39.94 -45.72
C VAL A 23 8.32 41.44 -45.55
N ARG A 24 8.49 42.02 -44.33
CA ARG A 24 9.38 43.15 -44.01
C ARG A 24 9.12 43.82 -42.66
N ARG A 25 10.22 43.84 -41.85
CA ARG A 25 10.82 44.98 -41.09
C ARG A 25 9.88 45.85 -40.24
N GLY A 26 10.06 45.97 -38.97
CA GLY A 26 11.15 46.44 -38.14
C GLY A 26 10.58 47.34 -37.05
N ALA A 27 11.12 47.27 -35.89
CA ALA A 27 11.46 48.34 -34.95
C ALA A 27 11.14 48.00 -33.48
N ASN A 28 12.20 47.94 -32.75
CA ASN A 28 12.46 48.38 -31.38
C ASN A 28 11.34 48.40 -30.32
N GLY A 29 11.61 47.72 -29.23
CA GLY A 29 11.28 48.32 -27.96
C GLY A 29 10.89 47.35 -26.85
N VAL A 30 11.73 47.34 -25.82
CA VAL A 30 11.43 47.04 -24.40
C VAL A 30 11.43 45.58 -23.97
N ARG A 31 12.54 45.25 -23.32
CA ARG A 31 12.70 44.02 -22.49
C ARG A 31 11.79 44.09 -21.27
N SER A 32 10.90 43.13 -21.12
CA SER A 32 10.35 42.73 -19.82
C SER A 32 10.77 41.30 -19.53
N SER A 33 11.55 41.15 -18.47
CA SER A 33 12.04 39.89 -17.95
C SER A 33 10.88 39.11 -17.35
N GLY A 34 10.30 38.19 -18.10
CA GLY A 34 9.35 37.20 -17.61
C GLY A 34 10.08 35.94 -17.11
N PHE A 35 10.10 35.78 -15.81
CA PHE A 35 10.58 34.61 -15.14
C PHE A 35 9.66 33.41 -15.48
N ARG A 36 10.17 32.47 -16.28
CA ARG A 36 9.53 31.15 -16.46
C ARG A 36 10.20 30.18 -15.50
N PRO A 37 9.46 29.50 -14.59
CA PRO A 37 10.03 28.40 -13.84
C PRO A 37 10.17 27.19 -14.75
N SER A 38 11.39 26.81 -15.07
CA SER A 38 11.70 25.55 -15.76
C SER A 38 11.66 24.41 -14.72
N SER A 39 10.57 23.69 -14.65
CA SER A 39 10.50 22.40 -13.98
C SER A 39 11.09 21.31 -14.87
N ARG A 40 12.40 21.16 -14.90
CA ARG A 40 13.07 19.93 -15.31
C ARG A 40 13.42 19.16 -14.05
N PRO A 41 13.04 17.90 -13.89
CA PRO A 41 13.56 17.07 -12.80
C PRO A 41 15.05 16.86 -13.08
N LEU A 42 15.90 17.35 -12.16
CA LEU A 42 17.30 17.02 -12.12
C LEU A 42 17.42 15.52 -11.80
N ARG A 43 17.58 14.70 -12.83
CA ARG A 43 18.18 13.39 -12.70
C ARG A 43 19.68 13.61 -12.52
N SER A 44 20.11 13.90 -11.29
CA SER A 44 21.51 13.83 -10.94
C SER A 44 21.92 12.36 -10.96
N ARG A 45 22.67 11.97 -12.00
CA ARG A 45 23.47 10.76 -11.96
C ARG A 45 24.60 11.02 -10.93
N VAL A 46 24.33 10.73 -9.67
CA VAL A 46 25.38 10.63 -8.66
C VAL A 46 26.12 9.33 -8.94
N ALA A 47 27.18 9.43 -9.74
CA ALA A 47 28.15 8.36 -9.87
C ALA A 47 29.03 8.44 -8.61
N VAL A 48 28.74 7.62 -7.61
CA VAL A 48 29.66 7.38 -6.50
C VAL A 48 30.92 6.74 -7.10
N ARG A 49 31.98 7.52 -7.24
CA ARG A 49 33.27 6.99 -7.67
C ARG A 49 33.90 6.26 -6.47
N VAL A 50 33.88 4.96 -6.54
CA VAL A 50 34.68 4.09 -5.66
C VAL A 50 36.13 4.26 -6.06
N SER A 51 37.01 4.64 -5.12
CA SER A 51 38.46 4.66 -5.32
C SER A 51 38.94 3.24 -5.59
N ALA A 52 39.54 3.04 -6.77
CA ALA A 52 40.08 1.75 -7.16
C ALA A 52 41.42 1.53 -6.43
N ASP A 53 41.35 0.80 -5.32
CA ASP A 53 42.45 -0.03 -4.89
C ASP A 53 41.90 -1.22 -4.09
N GLY A 54 42.05 -2.42 -4.66
CA GLY A 54 41.68 -3.67 -4.01
C GLY A 54 40.27 -4.18 -4.22
N GLY A 55 39.97 -4.84 -5.36
CA GLY A 55 39.02 -5.95 -5.49
C GLY A 55 37.54 -5.76 -5.15
N ALA A 56 37.08 -4.61 -4.67
CA ALA A 56 35.68 -4.40 -4.31
C ALA A 56 34.79 -4.30 -5.55
N LYS A 57 33.75 -5.11 -5.60
CA LYS A 57 32.73 -5.02 -6.66
C LYS A 57 32.04 -3.67 -6.59
N LYS A 58 31.97 -2.99 -7.73
CA LYS A 58 31.24 -1.72 -7.87
C LYS A 58 29.80 -1.85 -7.35
N ILE A 59 29.38 -0.95 -6.46
CA ILE A 59 27.98 -0.87 -6.01
C ILE A 59 27.15 -0.33 -7.17
N SER A 60 26.18 -1.11 -7.65
CA SER A 60 25.34 -0.78 -8.80
C SER A 60 23.87 -0.79 -8.42
N GLN A 61 23.10 0.21 -8.87
CA GLN A 61 21.66 0.31 -8.63
C GLN A 61 20.88 -0.95 -8.99
N ASN A 62 21.32 -1.66 -10.04
CA ASN A 62 20.63 -2.84 -10.54
C ASN A 62 20.66 -4.05 -9.58
N GLU A 63 21.48 -4.00 -8.54
CA GLU A 63 21.62 -5.07 -7.55
C GLU A 63 20.71 -4.88 -6.33
N PHE A 64 20.12 -3.68 -6.19
CA PHE A 64 19.37 -3.29 -4.98
C PHE A 64 17.90 -3.06 -5.29
N THR A 65 17.07 -3.24 -4.27
CA THR A 65 15.72 -2.73 -4.29
C THR A 65 15.71 -1.20 -4.26
N GLU A 66 14.59 -0.59 -4.65
CA GLU A 66 14.47 0.87 -4.68
C GLU A 66 14.74 1.49 -3.30
N ARG A 67 14.22 0.88 -2.23
CA ARG A 67 14.41 1.34 -0.85
C ARG A 67 15.84 1.20 -0.36
N ALA A 68 16.45 0.05 -0.63
CA ALA A 68 17.86 -0.17 -0.26
C ALA A 68 18.78 0.79 -1.02
N TRP A 69 18.51 1.01 -2.32
CA TRP A 69 19.26 1.97 -3.12
C TRP A 69 19.08 3.42 -2.66
N GLU A 70 17.86 3.83 -2.33
CA GLU A 70 17.56 5.15 -1.77
C GLU A 70 18.38 5.40 -0.50
N ALA A 71 18.48 4.43 0.41
CA ALA A 71 19.30 4.54 1.62
C ALA A 71 20.79 4.68 1.31
N ILE A 72 21.31 3.94 0.33
CA ILE A 72 22.72 4.02 -0.11
C ILE A 72 23.03 5.40 -0.71
N VAL A 73 22.11 5.97 -1.48
CA VAL A 73 22.26 7.31 -2.09
C VAL A 73 22.12 8.43 -1.05
N LEU A 74 21.33 8.24 -0.01
CA LEU A 74 21.11 9.21 1.06
C LEU A 74 22.26 9.23 2.08
N ALA A 75 22.96 8.12 2.30
CA ALA A 75 24.03 8.01 3.30
C ALA A 75 25.17 9.05 3.11
N PRO A 76 25.65 9.36 1.91
CA PRO A 76 26.59 10.45 1.67
C PRO A 76 26.09 11.84 2.07
N GLU A 77 24.81 12.12 1.86
CA GLU A 77 24.19 13.39 2.26
C GLU A 77 24.17 13.53 3.79
N ILE A 78 23.83 12.46 4.49
CA ILE A 78 23.85 12.41 5.97
C ILE A 78 25.28 12.63 6.49
N ALA A 79 26.28 12.01 5.87
CA ALA A 79 27.67 12.22 6.24
C ALA A 79 28.11 13.68 6.05
N THR A 80 27.69 14.31 4.93
CA THR A 80 27.96 15.73 4.66
C THR A 80 27.32 16.62 5.74
N ASN A 81 26.05 16.39 6.06
CA ASN A 81 25.33 17.16 7.07
C ASN A 81 25.92 16.99 8.46
N SER A 82 26.56 15.84 8.72
CA SER A 82 27.27 15.53 9.96
C SER A 82 28.73 16.02 9.96
N GLN A 83 29.18 16.70 8.90
CA GLN A 83 30.56 17.17 8.68
C GLN A 83 31.59 16.03 8.68
N GLN A 84 31.26 14.88 8.10
CA GLN A 84 32.10 13.72 8.01
C GLN A 84 32.45 13.43 6.54
N GLN A 85 33.73 13.14 6.28
CA GLN A 85 34.23 12.92 4.91
C GLN A 85 34.09 11.45 4.48
N ILE A 86 34.14 10.52 5.44
CA ILE A 86 34.03 9.09 5.19
C ILE A 86 32.60 8.66 5.45
N VAL A 87 31.98 8.03 4.45
CA VAL A 87 30.61 7.47 4.56
C VAL A 87 30.72 6.07 5.11
N GLU A 88 30.27 5.87 6.34
CA GLU A 88 30.37 4.60 7.07
C GLU A 88 28.99 4.02 7.42
N THR A 89 28.96 2.87 8.08
CA THR A 89 27.76 2.09 8.43
C THR A 89 26.71 2.91 9.17
N GLU A 90 27.12 3.80 10.08
CA GLU A 90 26.18 4.65 10.85
C GLU A 90 25.36 5.57 9.96
N HIS A 91 25.93 6.07 8.86
CA HIS A 91 25.19 6.92 7.91
C HIS A 91 24.15 6.13 7.14
N LEU A 92 24.48 4.89 6.74
CA LEU A 92 23.53 3.99 6.09
C LEU A 92 22.39 3.60 7.06
N CYS A 93 22.71 3.28 8.32
CA CYS A 93 21.71 3.00 9.34
C CYS A 93 20.73 4.18 9.49
N LYS A 94 21.27 5.40 9.63
CA LYS A 94 20.46 6.60 9.73
C LYS A 94 19.62 6.81 8.47
N ALA A 95 20.19 6.63 7.29
CA ALA A 95 19.46 6.72 6.02
C ALA A 95 18.27 5.75 5.96
N MET A 96 18.46 4.49 6.38
CA MET A 96 17.38 3.51 6.44
C MET A 96 16.29 3.86 7.47
N PHE A 97 16.68 4.45 8.62
CA PHE A 97 15.73 4.79 9.69
C PHE A 97 14.92 6.05 9.36
N GLU A 98 15.48 7.02 8.62
CA GLU A 98 14.80 8.26 8.22
C GLU A 98 13.89 8.09 7.00
N GLN A 99 13.90 6.94 6.33
CA GLN A 99 12.99 6.69 5.21
C GLN A 99 11.53 6.78 5.66
N LYS A 100 10.70 7.36 4.80
CA LYS A 100 9.24 7.33 5.01
C LYS A 100 8.76 5.88 5.03
N ASP A 101 8.02 5.51 6.07
CA ASP A 101 7.58 4.11 6.30
C ASP A 101 8.78 3.14 6.34
N SER A 102 9.80 3.47 7.14
CA SER A 102 11.05 2.73 7.22
C SER A 102 10.83 1.24 7.50
N PHE A 103 11.21 0.39 6.53
CA PHE A 103 11.16 -1.05 6.71
C PHE A 103 12.16 -1.54 7.76
N ALA A 104 13.32 -0.88 7.88
CA ALA A 104 14.29 -1.18 8.91
C ALA A 104 13.73 -0.98 10.32
N LEU A 105 13.02 0.12 10.59
CA LEU A 105 12.38 0.36 11.89
C LEU A 105 11.26 -0.63 12.17
N ARG A 106 10.52 -1.06 11.13
CA ARG A 106 9.48 -2.10 11.27
C ARG A 106 10.07 -3.45 11.65
N ILE A 107 11.23 -3.82 11.09
CA ILE A 107 11.96 -5.04 11.49
C ILE A 107 12.32 -4.96 12.98
N LEU A 108 12.83 -3.83 13.46
CA LEU A 108 13.17 -3.62 14.87
C LEU A 108 11.93 -3.69 15.78
N THR A 109 10.83 -3.06 15.38
CA THR A 109 9.54 -3.16 16.10
C THR A 109 9.04 -4.60 16.20
N GLN A 110 9.11 -5.35 15.08
CA GLN A 110 8.72 -6.75 15.04
C GLN A 110 9.63 -7.65 15.87
N ALA A 111 10.89 -7.26 16.04
CA ALA A 111 11.83 -7.90 16.95
C ALA A 111 11.63 -7.51 18.43
N GLY A 112 10.66 -6.64 18.74
CA GLY A 112 10.30 -6.23 20.11
C GLY A 112 11.05 -5.03 20.65
N VAL A 113 11.69 -4.23 19.79
CA VAL A 113 12.48 -3.04 20.17
C VAL A 113 11.70 -1.76 19.84
N ASP A 114 11.81 -0.77 20.73
CA ASP A 114 11.34 0.58 20.44
C ASP A 114 12.23 1.23 19.34
N PRO A 115 11.67 1.60 18.18
CA PRO A 115 12.41 2.24 17.11
C PRO A 115 13.15 3.51 17.54
N SER A 116 12.62 4.26 18.48
CA SER A 116 13.22 5.52 18.97
C SER A 116 14.57 5.28 19.66
N ALA A 117 14.74 4.14 20.32
CA ALA A 117 16.01 3.76 20.94
C ALA A 117 17.11 3.56 19.89
N ALA A 118 16.79 2.89 18.76
CA ALA A 118 17.72 2.67 17.66
C ALA A 118 18.13 3.99 16.99
N VAL A 119 17.15 4.83 16.67
CA VAL A 119 17.41 6.16 16.09
C VAL A 119 18.29 7.01 17.00
N GLY A 120 17.93 7.09 18.29
CA GLY A 120 18.67 7.86 19.29
C GLY A 120 20.10 7.33 19.49
N PHE A 121 20.32 6.00 19.40
CA PHE A 121 21.66 5.44 19.47
C PHE A 121 22.51 5.88 18.28
N ILE A 122 22.01 5.75 17.07
CA ILE A 122 22.74 6.15 15.84
C ILE A 122 23.06 7.64 15.85
N ASP A 123 22.12 8.49 16.25
CA ASP A 123 22.35 9.95 16.36
C ASP A 123 23.47 10.28 17.37
N ARG A 124 23.45 9.65 18.54
CA ARG A 124 24.53 9.79 19.54
C ARG A 124 25.86 9.28 19.00
N PHE A 125 25.87 8.17 18.25
CA PHE A 125 27.08 7.61 17.68
C PHE A 125 27.69 8.54 16.63
N ILE A 126 26.90 9.04 15.67
CA ILE A 126 27.32 9.99 14.64
C ILE A 126 27.87 11.28 15.27
N SER A 127 27.19 11.80 16.29
CA SER A 127 27.60 13.06 16.95
C SER A 127 28.98 13.00 17.62
N ARG A 128 29.41 11.80 18.04
CA ARG A 128 30.70 11.53 18.68
C ARG A 128 31.84 11.35 17.71
N GLN A 129 31.56 11.15 16.41
CA GLN A 129 32.57 10.93 15.39
C GLN A 129 33.31 12.24 15.07
N PRO A 130 34.59 12.16 14.65
CA PRO A 130 35.38 13.32 14.25
C PRO A 130 34.71 14.11 13.14
N LYS A 131 34.71 15.44 13.28
CA LYS A 131 34.19 16.36 12.27
C LYS A 131 35.33 17.00 11.49
N VAL A 132 35.18 17.08 10.17
CA VAL A 132 36.16 17.67 9.27
C VAL A 132 35.62 18.99 8.74
N SER A 133 36.35 20.10 8.98
CA SER A 133 36.02 21.40 8.42
C SER A 133 36.78 21.55 7.09
N GLY A 134 36.03 21.47 5.97
CA GLY A 134 36.60 21.67 4.64
C GLY A 134 35.90 20.74 3.61
N GLY A 135 35.45 21.30 2.49
CA GLY A 135 34.78 20.55 1.41
C GLY A 135 35.76 19.61 0.69
N GLY A 136 35.86 18.37 1.13
CA GLY A 136 36.55 17.30 0.46
C GLY A 136 35.59 16.36 -0.25
N GLN A 137 36.08 15.62 -1.23
CA GLN A 137 35.33 14.56 -1.89
C GLN A 137 35.03 13.44 -0.88
N GLN A 138 33.78 13.01 -0.78
CA GLN A 138 33.40 11.91 0.09
C GLN A 138 33.94 10.58 -0.42
N VAL A 139 34.35 9.72 0.52
CA VAL A 139 34.86 8.39 0.25
C VAL A 139 34.04 7.37 1.02
N LEU A 140 33.75 6.24 0.39
CA LEU A 140 33.12 5.10 1.08
C LEU A 140 34.11 4.52 2.10
N GLY A 141 33.60 4.27 3.30
CA GLY A 141 34.38 3.65 4.36
C GLY A 141 34.41 2.14 4.25
N ARG A 142 35.49 1.55 4.77
CA ARG A 142 35.72 0.10 4.70
C ARG A 142 34.64 -0.74 5.37
N HIS A 143 34.08 -0.24 6.46
CA HIS A 143 33.01 -0.96 7.17
C HIS A 143 31.72 -0.96 6.37
N LEU A 144 31.37 0.15 5.70
CA LEU A 144 30.22 0.20 4.81
C LEU A 144 30.37 -0.74 3.60
N GLU A 145 31.58 -0.79 3.00
CA GLU A 145 31.87 -1.74 1.91
C GLU A 145 31.72 -3.19 2.38
N ALA A 146 32.26 -3.53 3.55
CA ALA A 146 32.14 -4.86 4.14
C ALA A 146 30.69 -5.23 4.45
N LEU A 147 29.88 -4.29 4.96
CA LEU A 147 28.47 -4.48 5.23
C LEU A 147 27.68 -4.78 3.95
N VAL A 148 27.95 -4.07 2.86
CA VAL A 148 27.29 -4.33 1.56
C VAL A 148 27.67 -5.71 1.02
N GLU A 149 28.92 -6.16 1.16
CA GLU A 149 29.31 -7.52 0.79
C GLU A 149 28.59 -8.58 1.65
N GLU A 150 28.50 -8.38 2.97
CA GLU A 150 27.73 -9.28 3.83
C GLU A 150 26.24 -9.31 3.44
N ALA A 151 25.65 -8.15 3.08
CA ALA A 151 24.27 -8.10 2.60
C ALA A 151 24.07 -8.90 1.29
N ARG A 152 25.07 -8.91 0.39
CA ARG A 152 25.09 -9.77 -0.82
C ARG A 152 25.10 -11.25 -0.47
N VAL A 153 25.88 -11.63 0.55
CA VAL A 153 25.91 -13.02 1.06
C VAL A 153 24.53 -13.41 1.62
N ARG A 154 23.91 -12.51 2.41
CA ARG A 154 22.57 -12.73 2.97
C ARG A 154 21.51 -12.88 1.88
N ARG A 155 21.52 -12.02 0.88
CA ARG A 155 20.66 -12.13 -0.30
C ARG A 155 20.76 -13.52 -0.95
N ALA A 156 21.99 -13.97 -1.22
CA ALA A 156 22.20 -15.27 -1.85
C ALA A 156 21.74 -16.44 -0.96
N ALA A 157 21.96 -16.35 0.36
CA ALA A 157 21.52 -17.35 1.33
C ALA A 157 19.97 -17.45 1.44
N MET A 158 19.26 -16.33 1.18
CA MET A 158 17.79 -16.27 1.19
C MET A 158 17.16 -16.58 -0.17
N GLY A 159 17.97 -16.77 -1.22
CA GLY A 159 17.50 -17.07 -2.57
C GLY A 159 16.83 -15.88 -3.27
N ASP A 160 17.24 -14.66 -2.93
CA ASP A 160 16.68 -13.42 -3.44
C ASP A 160 17.50 -12.88 -4.63
N ASP A 161 16.83 -12.19 -5.56
CA ASP A 161 17.46 -11.61 -6.76
C ASP A 161 18.09 -10.25 -6.46
N PHE A 162 17.54 -9.47 -5.52
CA PHE A 162 17.99 -8.13 -5.17
C PHE A 162 18.39 -8.01 -3.69
N VAL A 163 19.35 -7.14 -3.41
CA VAL A 163 19.70 -6.75 -2.04
C VAL A 163 18.67 -5.76 -1.55
N ALA A 164 17.88 -6.17 -0.57
CA ALA A 164 16.82 -5.38 0.06
C ALA A 164 17.26 -4.82 1.41
N VAL A 165 16.44 -3.94 1.99
CA VAL A 165 16.72 -3.31 3.31
C VAL A 165 16.92 -4.35 4.41
N GLU A 166 16.17 -5.45 4.40
CA GLU A 166 16.33 -6.52 5.39
C GLU A 166 17.71 -7.20 5.33
N HIS A 167 18.29 -7.34 4.14
CA HIS A 167 19.64 -7.89 4.01
C HIS A 167 20.68 -6.94 4.62
N LEU A 168 20.50 -5.62 4.43
CA LEU A 168 21.33 -4.60 5.06
C LEU A 168 21.17 -4.62 6.58
N VAL A 169 19.94 -4.68 7.09
CA VAL A 169 19.66 -4.76 8.54
C VAL A 169 20.27 -6.01 9.16
N MET A 170 20.15 -7.16 8.48
CA MET A 170 20.76 -8.39 8.97
C MET A 170 22.30 -8.35 8.89
N ALA A 171 22.88 -7.65 7.91
CA ALA A 171 24.32 -7.47 7.80
C ALA A 171 24.90 -6.60 8.92
N ILE A 172 24.11 -5.66 9.46
CA ILE A 172 24.50 -4.82 10.61
C ILE A 172 24.91 -5.68 11.81
N CYS A 173 24.31 -6.85 12.02
CA CYS A 173 24.67 -7.76 13.12
C CYS A 173 26.14 -8.18 13.14
N LYS A 174 26.82 -8.14 11.99
CA LYS A 174 28.24 -8.48 11.86
C LYS A 174 29.15 -7.27 11.72
N ASP A 175 28.60 -6.07 11.67
CA ASP A 175 29.38 -4.85 11.59
C ASP A 175 30.09 -4.56 12.91
N GLU A 176 31.44 -4.52 12.88
CA GLU A 176 32.27 -4.30 14.05
C GLU A 176 32.27 -2.82 14.50
N ARG A 177 31.94 -1.89 13.61
CA ARG A 177 32.02 -0.47 13.87
C ARG A 177 30.88 0.05 14.76
N VAL A 178 29.66 -0.10 14.31
CA VAL A 178 28.46 0.39 15.02
C VAL A 178 27.45 -0.72 15.27
N GLY A 179 27.41 -1.74 14.42
CA GLY A 179 26.39 -2.78 14.45
C GLY A 179 26.40 -3.59 15.74
N ASN A 180 27.55 -4.11 16.14
CA ASN A 180 27.68 -4.88 17.40
C ASN A 180 27.25 -4.05 18.62
N ALA A 181 27.62 -2.76 18.67
CA ALA A 181 27.23 -1.87 19.75
C ALA A 181 25.72 -1.56 19.74
N LEU A 182 25.14 -1.37 18.54
CA LEU A 182 23.70 -1.18 18.37
C LEU A 182 22.93 -2.41 18.82
N MET A 183 23.34 -3.62 18.41
CA MET A 183 22.69 -4.86 18.81
C MET A 183 22.76 -5.08 20.33
N ALA A 184 23.88 -4.78 20.94
CA ALA A 184 24.05 -4.87 22.39
C ALA A 184 23.17 -3.87 23.15
N GLU A 185 23.09 -2.61 22.71
CA GLU A 185 22.22 -1.58 23.29
C GLU A 185 20.74 -1.96 23.21
N LEU A 186 20.33 -2.55 22.08
CA LEU A 186 18.93 -2.94 21.85
C LEU A 186 18.57 -4.32 22.42
N GLY A 187 19.55 -5.06 22.96
CA GLY A 187 19.34 -6.43 23.46
C GLY A 187 18.92 -7.41 22.35
N LEU A 188 19.30 -7.14 21.10
CA LEU A 188 18.96 -7.95 19.95
C LEU A 188 20.07 -8.95 19.60
N ASN A 189 19.63 -10.08 19.06
CA ASN A 189 20.51 -11.04 18.41
C ASN A 189 20.10 -11.29 16.95
N GLU A 190 20.95 -11.95 16.20
CA GLU A 190 20.71 -12.24 14.77
C GLU A 190 19.46 -13.08 14.55
N ASP A 191 19.17 -14.05 15.43
CA ASP A 191 18.00 -14.93 15.32
C ASP A 191 16.69 -14.15 15.50
N ALA A 192 16.65 -13.19 16.43
CA ALA A 192 15.48 -12.33 16.64
C ALA A 192 15.18 -11.48 15.39
N LEU A 193 16.23 -10.89 14.79
CA LEU A 193 16.07 -10.13 13.54
C LEU A 193 15.65 -11.02 12.38
N LYS A 194 16.25 -12.20 12.24
CA LYS A 194 15.88 -13.17 11.20
C LYS A 194 14.42 -13.59 11.31
N ASN A 195 13.95 -13.90 12.53
CA ASN A 195 12.57 -14.25 12.78
C ASN A 195 11.61 -13.08 12.48
N ALA A 196 12.01 -11.86 12.83
CA ALA A 196 11.24 -10.66 12.51
C ALA A 196 11.13 -10.46 10.99
N VAL A 197 12.22 -10.61 10.23
CA VAL A 197 12.24 -10.52 8.77
C VAL A 197 11.33 -11.60 8.15
N ILE A 198 11.43 -12.86 8.59
CA ILE A 198 10.60 -13.96 8.08
C ILE A 198 9.11 -13.65 8.29
N LYS A 199 8.74 -13.15 9.48
CA LYS A 199 7.36 -12.76 9.79
C LYS A 199 6.85 -11.64 8.89
N LEU A 200 7.67 -10.60 8.67
CA LEU A 200 7.29 -9.44 7.86
C LEU A 200 7.20 -9.78 6.36
N ARG A 201 8.05 -10.68 5.88
CA ARG A 201 8.05 -11.12 4.47
C ARG A 201 6.90 -12.06 4.13
N GLY A 202 6.33 -12.77 5.12
CA GLY A 202 5.27 -13.76 4.87
C GLY A 202 5.69 -14.87 3.90
N GLY A 203 6.99 -15.25 3.88
CA GLY A 203 7.52 -16.28 2.98
C GLY A 203 7.75 -15.84 1.53
N THR A 204 7.61 -14.55 1.21
CA THR A 204 7.90 -14.00 -0.14
C THR A 204 9.39 -13.82 -0.37
N THR A 205 9.86 -14.13 -1.59
CA THR A 205 11.22 -13.85 -2.07
C THR A 205 11.28 -12.46 -2.74
N VAL A 206 12.44 -11.82 -2.68
CA VAL A 206 12.69 -10.50 -3.32
C VAL A 206 13.05 -10.74 -4.79
N THR A 207 12.05 -10.76 -5.65
CA THR A 207 12.21 -10.97 -7.10
C THR A 207 12.10 -9.70 -7.93
N ASP A 208 11.78 -8.57 -7.30
CA ASP A 208 11.68 -7.26 -7.97
C ASP A 208 12.21 -6.12 -7.06
N GLN A 209 12.51 -4.99 -7.69
CA GLN A 209 13.09 -3.83 -7.00
C GLN A 209 12.12 -3.11 -6.05
N GLY A 210 10.82 -3.32 -6.19
CA GLY A 210 9.77 -2.73 -5.33
C GLY A 210 9.25 -3.69 -4.25
N ALA A 211 9.99 -4.77 -3.93
CA ALA A 211 9.52 -5.84 -3.04
C ALA A 211 9.09 -5.36 -1.65
N GLU A 212 9.88 -4.46 -1.01
CA GLU A 212 9.53 -3.95 0.33
C GLU A 212 8.21 -3.13 0.36
N GLY A 213 7.84 -2.54 -0.77
CA GLY A 213 6.54 -1.87 -0.91
C GLY A 213 5.35 -2.80 -0.88
N LYS A 214 5.58 -4.11 -1.10
CA LYS A 214 4.56 -5.16 -1.14
C LYS A 214 4.37 -5.87 0.20
N TYR A 215 5.34 -5.76 1.13
CA TYR A 215 5.25 -6.37 2.44
C TYR A 215 4.22 -5.65 3.31
N GLU A 216 3.40 -6.43 4.01
CA GLU A 216 2.30 -5.93 4.84
C GLU A 216 1.35 -4.97 4.09
N SER A 217 1.13 -5.21 2.79
CA SER A 217 0.23 -4.42 1.97
C SER A 217 -1.17 -4.35 2.55
N LEU A 218 -1.60 -5.44 3.20
CA LEU A 218 -2.91 -5.50 3.83
C LEU A 218 -3.02 -4.50 5.00
N ASN A 219 -2.02 -4.41 5.89
CA ASN A 219 -2.02 -3.44 6.99
C ASN A 219 -1.88 -1.98 6.50
N ARG A 220 -1.31 -1.79 5.32
CA ARG A 220 -1.08 -0.48 4.72
C ARG A 220 -2.30 0.06 3.98
N TYR A 221 -3.05 -0.82 3.32
CA TYR A 221 -4.18 -0.47 2.46
C TYR A 221 -5.53 -0.95 2.99
N ALA A 222 -5.56 -1.60 4.15
CA ALA A 222 -6.79 -2.02 4.78
C ALA A 222 -6.79 -1.73 6.29
N ARG A 223 -7.99 -1.47 6.82
CA ARG A 223 -8.25 -1.19 8.22
C ARG A 223 -8.71 -2.48 8.90
N ASP A 224 -8.09 -2.87 10.01
CA ASP A 224 -8.46 -4.07 10.78
C ASP A 224 -9.64 -3.79 11.70
N LEU A 225 -10.86 -4.09 11.23
CA LEU A 225 -12.09 -3.92 12.00
C LEU A 225 -12.11 -4.83 13.25
N THR A 226 -11.49 -6.00 13.18
CA THR A 226 -11.42 -6.93 14.32
C THR A 226 -10.51 -6.40 15.43
N ALA A 227 -9.37 -5.80 15.07
CA ALA A 227 -8.49 -5.15 16.03
C ALA A 227 -9.17 -3.92 16.67
N GLU A 228 -9.89 -3.14 15.90
CA GLU A 228 -10.66 -1.99 16.40
C GLU A 228 -11.81 -2.41 17.30
N ALA A 229 -12.50 -3.52 16.97
CA ALA A 229 -13.52 -4.10 17.84
C ALA A 229 -12.94 -4.52 19.20
N ARG A 230 -11.75 -5.16 19.22
CA ARG A 230 -11.06 -5.51 20.46
C ARG A 230 -10.66 -4.28 21.29
N ALA A 231 -10.28 -3.20 20.59
CA ALA A 231 -9.91 -1.93 21.23
C ALA A 231 -11.12 -1.09 21.66
N GLY A 232 -12.36 -1.56 21.42
CA GLY A 232 -13.59 -0.83 21.75
C GLY A 232 -13.82 0.46 20.93
N LYS A 233 -13.13 0.60 19.79
CA LYS A 233 -13.19 1.79 18.94
C LYS A 233 -14.40 1.81 18.00
N LEU A 234 -15.01 0.66 17.74
CA LEU A 234 -16.17 0.57 16.86
C LEU A 234 -17.46 0.97 17.59
N ASP A 235 -18.35 1.63 16.84
CA ASP A 235 -19.68 1.98 17.35
C ASP A 235 -20.57 0.74 17.55
N PRO A 236 -21.52 0.77 18.48
CA PRO A 236 -22.50 -0.30 18.62
C PRO A 236 -23.37 -0.37 17.35
N VAL A 237 -23.51 -1.57 16.80
CA VAL A 237 -24.42 -1.83 15.68
C VAL A 237 -25.75 -2.32 16.25
N ILE A 238 -26.83 -1.59 15.97
CA ILE A 238 -28.15 -1.81 16.53
C ILE A 238 -29.14 -2.02 15.37
N GLY A 239 -30.10 -2.93 15.54
CA GLY A 239 -31.15 -3.17 14.56
C GLY A 239 -30.71 -3.83 13.25
N ARG A 240 -29.55 -4.51 13.26
CA ARG A 240 -28.96 -5.18 12.06
C ARG A 240 -28.63 -6.66 12.31
N ASP A 241 -29.26 -7.26 13.31
CA ASP A 241 -28.95 -8.63 13.71
C ASP A 241 -29.24 -9.66 12.61
N ASP A 242 -30.33 -9.50 11.87
CA ASP A 242 -30.73 -10.44 10.83
C ASP A 242 -29.80 -10.38 9.63
N GLU A 243 -29.40 -9.18 9.20
CA GLU A 243 -28.47 -9.00 8.09
C GLU A 243 -27.06 -9.51 8.45
N ILE A 244 -26.59 -9.26 9.67
CA ILE A 244 -25.32 -9.81 10.17
C ILE A 244 -25.39 -11.32 10.23
N ARG A 245 -26.47 -11.90 10.78
CA ARG A 245 -26.69 -13.34 10.83
C ARG A 245 -26.71 -13.96 9.43
N ARG A 246 -27.40 -13.30 8.48
CA ARG A 246 -27.42 -13.72 7.09
C ARG A 246 -26.06 -13.69 6.44
N THR A 247 -25.27 -12.65 6.71
CA THR A 247 -23.87 -12.52 6.25
C THR A 247 -23.02 -13.66 6.79
N ILE A 248 -23.10 -13.97 8.09
CA ILE A 248 -22.43 -15.09 8.73
C ILE A 248 -22.80 -16.44 8.10
N GLN A 249 -24.09 -16.68 7.84
CA GLN A 249 -24.56 -17.88 7.16
C GLN A 249 -23.97 -18.05 5.77
N ILE A 250 -23.86 -16.97 5.01
CA ILE A 250 -23.27 -17.00 3.66
C ILE A 250 -21.77 -17.30 3.74
N LEU A 251 -21.02 -16.60 4.60
CA LEU A 251 -19.59 -16.79 4.79
C LEU A 251 -19.21 -18.21 5.23
N SER A 252 -20.14 -18.91 5.91
CA SER A 252 -19.95 -20.28 6.37
C SER A 252 -20.22 -21.35 5.31
N ARG A 253 -20.64 -20.97 4.09
CA ARG A 253 -20.92 -21.91 3.00
C ARG A 253 -19.63 -22.39 2.33
N ARG A 254 -19.71 -23.56 1.68
CA ARG A 254 -18.62 -24.10 0.85
C ARG A 254 -18.49 -23.39 -0.52
N SER A 255 -19.61 -22.91 -1.05
CA SER A 255 -19.68 -22.21 -2.34
C SER A 255 -20.67 -21.05 -2.24
N LYS A 256 -20.52 -20.04 -3.11
CA LYS A 256 -21.28 -18.77 -3.01
C LYS A 256 -21.16 -18.17 -1.61
N ASN A 257 -19.94 -18.21 -1.07
CA ASN A 257 -19.63 -17.82 0.29
C ASN A 257 -19.24 -16.33 0.42
N ASN A 258 -19.40 -15.56 -0.62
CA ASN A 258 -19.12 -14.12 -0.60
C ASN A 258 -20.45 -13.35 -0.57
N PRO A 259 -20.85 -12.73 0.55
CA PRO A 259 -22.02 -11.87 0.60
C PRO A 259 -21.76 -10.56 -0.14
N VAL A 260 -22.78 -10.04 -0.82
CA VAL A 260 -22.79 -8.67 -1.32
C VAL A 260 -23.95 -7.93 -0.67
N LEU A 261 -23.63 -6.88 0.09
CA LEU A 261 -24.55 -6.01 0.78
C LEU A 261 -25.09 -4.99 -0.22
N ILE A 262 -26.39 -5.03 -0.48
CA ILE A 262 -27.05 -4.19 -1.49
C ILE A 262 -28.03 -3.28 -0.78
N GLY A 263 -27.90 -1.98 -0.96
CA GLY A 263 -28.82 -1.00 -0.38
C GLY A 263 -28.46 0.42 -0.79
N GLU A 264 -29.36 1.34 -0.54
CA GLU A 264 -29.17 2.76 -0.83
C GLU A 264 -27.94 3.34 -0.09
N PRO A 265 -27.38 4.44 -0.55
CA PRO A 265 -26.34 5.15 0.19
C PRO A 265 -26.81 5.53 1.60
N GLY A 266 -25.96 5.36 2.61
CA GLY A 266 -26.25 5.78 3.99
C GLY A 266 -27.12 4.81 4.82
N VAL A 267 -27.61 3.68 4.27
CA VAL A 267 -28.43 2.71 5.05
C VAL A 267 -27.62 1.89 6.07
N GLY A 268 -26.30 2.03 6.12
CA GLY A 268 -25.46 1.35 7.10
C GLY A 268 -24.83 0.04 6.62
N LYS A 269 -24.51 -0.10 5.32
CA LYS A 269 -23.81 -1.29 4.77
C LYS A 269 -22.50 -1.57 5.48
N THR A 270 -21.70 -0.54 5.74
CA THR A 270 -20.41 -0.66 6.45
C THR A 270 -20.60 -1.14 7.89
N ALA A 271 -21.66 -0.70 8.58
CA ALA A 271 -21.98 -1.12 9.94
C ALA A 271 -22.17 -2.65 10.06
N ILE A 272 -22.66 -3.32 9.01
CA ILE A 272 -22.79 -4.80 8.99
C ILE A 272 -21.41 -5.47 9.16
N SER A 273 -20.38 -4.96 8.49
CA SER A 273 -19.02 -5.52 8.60
C SER A 273 -18.38 -5.22 9.97
N GLU A 274 -18.68 -4.07 10.55
CA GLU A 274 -18.26 -3.71 11.92
C GLU A 274 -18.97 -4.57 12.97
N GLY A 275 -20.29 -4.80 12.80
CA GLY A 275 -21.06 -5.71 13.63
C GLY A 275 -20.57 -7.16 13.56
N LEU A 276 -20.21 -7.64 12.37
CA LEU A 276 -19.58 -8.94 12.18
C LEU A 276 -18.24 -9.02 12.93
N ALA A 277 -17.39 -8.02 12.81
CA ALA A 277 -16.11 -7.98 13.50
C ALA A 277 -16.29 -8.03 15.03
N ARG A 278 -17.27 -7.34 15.59
CA ARG A 278 -17.61 -7.40 17.02
C ARG A 278 -18.08 -8.80 17.44
N ARG A 279 -18.94 -9.46 16.66
CA ARG A 279 -19.40 -10.84 16.95
C ARG A 279 -18.26 -11.85 16.89
N ILE A 280 -17.32 -11.69 15.95
CA ILE A 280 -16.12 -12.53 15.88
C ILE A 280 -15.28 -12.38 17.15
N VAL A 281 -15.06 -11.14 17.62
CA VAL A 281 -14.30 -10.86 18.85
C VAL A 281 -14.99 -11.44 20.09
N GLN A 282 -16.32 -11.37 20.15
CA GLN A 282 -17.13 -11.91 21.23
C GLN A 282 -17.28 -13.44 21.17
N GLY A 283 -16.85 -14.08 20.07
CA GLY A 283 -17.00 -15.52 19.86
C GLY A 283 -18.44 -15.94 19.44
N ASP A 284 -19.34 -14.98 19.16
CA ASP A 284 -20.72 -15.22 18.72
C ASP A 284 -20.78 -15.49 17.20
N VAL A 285 -19.97 -16.45 16.76
CA VAL A 285 -19.90 -16.91 15.37
C VAL A 285 -19.60 -18.41 15.33
N PRO A 286 -19.97 -19.10 14.22
CA PRO A 286 -19.60 -20.50 14.02
C PRO A 286 -18.08 -20.72 14.08
N LEU A 287 -17.66 -21.94 14.43
CA LEU A 287 -16.24 -22.33 14.54
C LEU A 287 -15.41 -21.96 13.30
N SER A 288 -16.01 -22.02 12.11
CA SER A 288 -15.34 -21.67 10.85
C SER A 288 -14.97 -20.19 10.70
N LEU A 289 -15.52 -19.33 11.57
CA LEU A 289 -15.27 -17.88 11.57
C LEU A 289 -14.59 -17.41 12.87
N GLN A 290 -14.34 -18.30 13.82
CA GLN A 290 -13.64 -17.95 15.04
C GLN A 290 -12.17 -17.63 14.75
N GLY A 291 -11.67 -16.56 15.34
CA GLY A 291 -10.30 -16.10 15.14
C GLY A 291 -10.00 -15.45 13.77
N VAL A 292 -10.98 -15.38 12.87
CA VAL A 292 -10.84 -14.71 11.57
C VAL A 292 -10.76 -13.20 11.76
N ARG A 293 -9.93 -12.55 10.95
CA ARG A 293 -9.80 -11.08 10.91
C ARG A 293 -10.70 -10.51 9.81
N VAL A 294 -11.39 -9.42 10.10
CA VAL A 294 -12.14 -8.65 9.10
C VAL A 294 -11.35 -7.40 8.75
N MET A 295 -10.91 -7.31 7.51
CA MET A 295 -10.09 -6.21 6.99
C MET A 295 -10.91 -5.39 6.00
N SER A 296 -11.09 -4.09 6.26
CA SER A 296 -11.77 -3.16 5.35
C SER A 296 -10.78 -2.54 4.40
N LEU A 297 -10.88 -2.86 3.11
CA LEU A 297 -10.00 -2.35 2.06
C LEU A 297 -10.30 -0.88 1.79
N ASP A 298 -9.28 -0.04 1.84
CA ASP A 298 -9.36 1.38 1.48
C ASP A 298 -8.91 1.58 0.03
N MET A 299 -9.88 1.77 -0.85
CA MET A 299 -9.62 2.02 -2.27
C MET A 299 -8.92 3.37 -2.50
N GLY A 300 -9.17 4.36 -1.63
CA GLY A 300 -8.51 5.67 -1.69
C GLY A 300 -7.01 5.54 -1.45
N LEU A 301 -6.60 4.77 -0.44
CA LEU A 301 -5.19 4.53 -0.15
C LEU A 301 -4.49 3.72 -1.24
N LEU A 302 -5.17 2.78 -1.89
CA LEU A 302 -4.62 2.01 -3.01
C LEU A 302 -4.32 2.90 -4.22
N ILE A 303 -5.19 3.88 -4.49
CA ILE A 303 -5.08 4.81 -5.63
C ILE A 303 -4.13 5.97 -5.31
N ALA A 304 -4.12 6.44 -4.05
CA ALA A 304 -3.33 7.59 -3.64
C ALA A 304 -1.83 7.40 -3.94
N GLY A 305 -1.26 8.34 -4.68
CA GLY A 305 0.15 8.34 -5.07
C GLY A 305 0.54 7.31 -6.14
N ALA A 306 -0.39 6.52 -6.69
CA ALA A 306 -0.12 5.69 -7.86
C ALA A 306 -0.05 6.60 -9.11
N LYS A 307 1.13 6.72 -9.70
CA LYS A 307 1.35 7.55 -10.91
C LYS A 307 0.92 6.81 -12.18
N PHE A 308 0.95 5.49 -12.15
CA PHE A 308 0.64 4.62 -13.27
C PHE A 308 -0.36 3.54 -12.84
N ARG A 309 -1.18 3.10 -13.78
CA ARG A 309 -2.15 2.02 -13.60
C ARG A 309 -1.53 0.74 -13.03
N GLY A 310 -0.33 0.37 -13.48
CA GLY A 310 0.39 -0.81 -13.01
C GLY A 310 0.70 -0.79 -11.52
N GLU A 311 1.01 0.37 -10.93
CA GLU A 311 1.29 0.51 -9.51
C GLU A 311 0.06 0.17 -8.64
N PHE A 312 -1.13 0.59 -9.05
CA PHE A 312 -2.38 0.23 -8.38
C PHE A 312 -2.65 -1.29 -8.47
N GLU A 313 -2.50 -1.86 -9.67
CA GLU A 313 -2.69 -3.29 -9.89
C GLU A 313 -1.72 -4.13 -9.05
N ASP A 314 -0.47 -3.70 -8.94
CA ASP A 314 0.55 -4.39 -8.14
C ASP A 314 0.28 -4.30 -6.64
N ARG A 315 -0.20 -3.15 -6.14
CA ARG A 315 -0.64 -2.99 -4.74
C ARG A 315 -1.83 -3.90 -4.43
N LEU A 316 -2.82 -3.92 -5.32
CA LEU A 316 -3.99 -4.78 -5.15
C LEU A 316 -3.61 -6.27 -5.19
N LYS A 317 -2.72 -6.68 -6.11
CA LYS A 317 -2.18 -8.05 -6.15
C LYS A 317 -1.48 -8.43 -4.86
N ALA A 318 -0.68 -7.52 -4.30
CA ALA A 318 0.02 -7.76 -3.03
C ALA A 318 -0.96 -7.96 -1.87
N VAL A 319 -1.99 -7.10 -1.74
CA VAL A 319 -3.07 -7.27 -0.74
C VAL A 319 -3.79 -8.61 -0.94
N MET A 320 -4.18 -8.93 -2.18
CA MET A 320 -4.88 -10.18 -2.49
C MET A 320 -4.03 -11.40 -2.15
N LYS A 321 -2.73 -11.35 -2.43
CA LYS A 321 -1.80 -12.43 -2.08
C LYS A 321 -1.75 -12.65 -0.57
N GLU A 322 -1.61 -11.59 0.24
CA GLU A 322 -1.60 -11.72 1.71
C GLU A 322 -2.92 -12.32 2.25
N VAL A 323 -4.06 -11.93 1.66
CA VAL A 323 -5.36 -12.51 2.04
C VAL A 323 -5.42 -14.00 1.69
N THR A 324 -4.96 -14.38 0.51
CA THR A 324 -4.94 -15.80 0.06
C THR A 324 -3.99 -16.63 0.90
N ASP A 325 -2.79 -16.13 1.19
CA ASP A 325 -1.76 -16.81 1.98
C ASP A 325 -2.19 -17.02 3.44
N SER A 326 -3.23 -16.30 3.92
CA SER A 326 -3.81 -16.49 5.26
C SER A 326 -4.70 -17.74 5.39
N ASP A 327 -4.90 -18.50 4.30
CA ASP A 327 -5.72 -19.73 4.25
C ASP A 327 -7.11 -19.56 4.90
N GLY A 328 -7.80 -18.49 4.53
CA GLY A 328 -9.14 -18.17 5.04
C GLY A 328 -9.18 -17.53 6.43
N GLY A 329 -8.02 -17.20 7.01
CA GLY A 329 -7.91 -16.43 8.26
C GLY A 329 -8.31 -14.95 8.14
N ILE A 330 -8.58 -14.48 6.92
CA ILE A 330 -8.95 -13.09 6.64
C ILE A 330 -10.21 -13.03 5.78
N ILE A 331 -11.14 -12.15 6.17
CA ILE A 331 -12.29 -11.73 5.36
C ILE A 331 -12.05 -10.30 4.93
N LEU A 332 -12.08 -10.05 3.62
CA LEU A 332 -11.86 -8.72 3.06
C LEU A 332 -13.21 -8.03 2.85
N PHE A 333 -13.45 -6.91 3.51
CA PHE A 333 -14.58 -6.03 3.23
C PHE A 333 -14.17 -5.02 2.15
N ILE A 334 -14.93 -4.94 1.07
CA ILE A 334 -14.72 -4.02 -0.05
C ILE A 334 -15.97 -3.17 -0.19
N ASP A 335 -15.86 -1.91 0.26
CA ASP A 335 -16.92 -0.95 -0.01
C ASP A 335 -16.86 -0.50 -1.47
N GLU A 336 -18.01 -0.12 -2.04
CA GLU A 336 -18.11 0.26 -3.45
C GLU A 336 -17.45 -0.79 -4.39
N ILE A 337 -17.73 -2.09 -4.16
CA ILE A 337 -17.08 -3.20 -4.89
C ILE A 337 -17.23 -3.08 -6.42
N HIS A 338 -18.25 -2.37 -6.89
CA HIS A 338 -18.45 -2.10 -8.31
C HIS A 338 -17.28 -1.31 -8.93
N THR A 339 -16.56 -0.48 -8.16
CA THR A 339 -15.40 0.28 -8.63
C THR A 339 -14.24 -0.64 -8.99
N VAL A 340 -14.11 -1.77 -8.27
CA VAL A 340 -13.05 -2.76 -8.50
C VAL A 340 -13.43 -3.70 -9.65
N VAL A 341 -14.70 -4.07 -9.74
CA VAL A 341 -15.22 -5.08 -10.68
C VAL A 341 -15.59 -4.47 -12.03
N GLY A 342 -16.14 -3.25 -12.03
CA GLY A 342 -16.69 -2.58 -13.20
C GLY A 342 -15.65 -1.84 -14.05
N ALA A 343 -14.45 -1.68 -13.57
CA ALA A 343 -13.41 -0.89 -14.25
C ALA A 343 -12.87 -1.50 -15.56
N GLY A 344 -13.28 -2.71 -15.93
CA GLY A 344 -12.84 -3.42 -17.16
C GLY A 344 -13.85 -3.47 -18.31
N GLY A 345 -15.04 -2.84 -18.18
CA GLY A 345 -16.09 -2.89 -19.18
C GLY A 345 -15.78 -1.99 -20.39
N SER A 346 -15.78 -2.59 -21.58
CA SER A 346 -15.62 -1.95 -22.87
C SER A 346 -16.73 -0.93 -23.14
N GLY A 347 -16.41 0.36 -23.04
CA GLY A 347 -17.32 1.44 -23.43
C GLY A 347 -16.78 2.82 -23.15
N GLY A 348 -15.95 3.36 -24.05
CA GLY A 348 -15.76 4.80 -24.22
C GLY A 348 -14.72 5.50 -23.32
N GLY A 349 -13.48 5.56 -23.74
CA GLY A 349 -12.65 6.78 -23.58
C GLY A 349 -12.09 7.16 -22.20
N GLY A 350 -12.21 6.34 -21.18
CA GLY A 350 -11.59 6.62 -19.88
C GLY A 350 -10.95 5.37 -19.35
N GLY A 351 -9.63 5.41 -19.08
CA GLY A 351 -8.83 4.27 -18.62
C GLY A 351 -9.27 3.71 -17.27
N GLY A 352 -10.41 3.01 -17.26
CA GLY A 352 -10.90 2.29 -16.08
C GLY A 352 -9.93 1.18 -15.66
N MET A 353 -9.70 1.07 -14.36
CA MET A 353 -8.80 0.11 -13.75
C MET A 353 -9.37 -1.32 -13.86
N ASP A 354 -8.64 -2.25 -14.47
CA ASP A 354 -9.11 -3.62 -14.73
C ASP A 354 -8.87 -4.56 -13.53
N ALA A 355 -9.20 -4.09 -12.33
CA ALA A 355 -9.05 -4.84 -11.11
C ALA A 355 -9.99 -6.06 -11.03
N GLY A 356 -11.09 -6.03 -11.79
CA GLY A 356 -12.03 -7.16 -11.87
C GLY A 356 -11.36 -8.44 -12.36
N ASN A 357 -10.46 -8.35 -13.30
CA ASN A 357 -9.74 -9.52 -13.84
C ASN A 357 -8.80 -10.16 -12.82
N LEU A 358 -8.38 -9.40 -11.79
CA LEU A 358 -7.55 -9.93 -10.68
C LEU A 358 -8.42 -10.69 -9.66
N LEU A 359 -9.60 -10.16 -9.34
CA LEU A 359 -10.51 -10.77 -8.35
C LEU A 359 -11.21 -12.02 -8.88
N LYS A 360 -11.63 -12.04 -10.15
CA LYS A 360 -12.40 -13.14 -10.75
C LYS A 360 -11.76 -14.52 -10.57
N PRO A 361 -10.47 -14.75 -10.86
CA PRO A 361 -9.84 -16.04 -10.65
C PRO A 361 -9.83 -16.48 -9.19
N MET A 362 -9.54 -15.58 -8.25
CA MET A 362 -9.43 -15.88 -6.82
C MET A 362 -10.79 -16.21 -6.21
N LEU A 363 -11.82 -15.42 -6.56
CA LEU A 363 -13.22 -15.73 -6.24
C LEU A 363 -13.65 -17.05 -6.91
N GLY A 364 -13.16 -17.29 -8.14
CA GLY A 364 -13.43 -18.50 -8.90
C GLY A 364 -12.94 -19.77 -8.20
N ARG A 365 -11.74 -19.74 -7.64
CA ARG A 365 -11.12 -20.87 -6.91
C ARG A 365 -11.56 -20.96 -5.44
N GLY A 366 -12.28 -19.96 -4.92
CA GLY A 366 -12.70 -19.92 -3.52
C GLY A 366 -11.56 -19.57 -2.55
N GLU A 367 -10.47 -19.03 -3.07
CA GLU A 367 -9.28 -18.63 -2.29
C GLU A 367 -9.50 -17.31 -1.55
N LEU A 368 -10.42 -16.48 -2.05
CA LEU A 368 -10.76 -15.19 -1.47
C LEU A 368 -12.11 -15.28 -0.75
N ARG A 369 -12.14 -14.90 0.52
CA ARG A 369 -13.37 -14.61 1.26
C ARG A 369 -13.56 -13.10 1.31
N CYS A 370 -14.64 -12.60 0.72
CA CYS A 370 -14.91 -11.18 0.73
C CYS A 370 -16.38 -10.85 1.00
N ILE A 371 -16.60 -9.66 1.53
CA ILE A 371 -17.90 -9.01 1.69
C ILE A 371 -17.86 -7.78 0.79
N GLY A 372 -18.72 -7.73 -0.23
CA GLY A 372 -18.87 -6.54 -1.07
C GLY A 372 -19.99 -5.67 -0.57
N ALA A 373 -19.90 -4.35 -0.74
CA ALA A 373 -21.00 -3.42 -0.55
C ALA A 373 -21.20 -2.59 -1.82
N THR A 374 -22.44 -2.34 -2.21
CA THR A 374 -22.79 -1.58 -3.42
C THR A 374 -24.27 -1.17 -3.38
N THR A 375 -24.70 -0.34 -4.33
CA THR A 375 -26.12 -0.05 -4.55
C THR A 375 -26.80 -1.10 -5.45
N LEU A 376 -28.13 -1.09 -5.51
CA LEU A 376 -28.86 -2.03 -6.35
C LEU A 376 -28.60 -1.81 -7.85
N ASP A 377 -28.51 -0.57 -8.26
CA ASP A 377 -28.29 -0.23 -9.68
C ASP A 377 -26.88 -0.61 -10.13
N GLU A 378 -25.87 -0.35 -9.31
CA GLU A 378 -24.47 -0.76 -9.56
C GLU A 378 -24.31 -2.28 -9.54
N TYR A 379 -25.02 -2.96 -8.61
CA TYR A 379 -25.03 -4.42 -8.61
C TYR A 379 -25.55 -4.98 -9.93
N ARG A 380 -26.70 -4.47 -10.41
CA ARG A 380 -27.28 -4.88 -11.70
C ARG A 380 -26.39 -4.56 -12.89
N GLN A 381 -25.71 -3.43 -12.83
CA GLN A 381 -24.86 -2.97 -13.92
C GLN A 381 -23.55 -3.73 -14.04
N TYR A 382 -22.89 -4.04 -12.93
CA TYR A 382 -21.50 -4.53 -12.90
C TYR A 382 -21.32 -5.98 -12.42
N ILE A 383 -22.17 -6.47 -11.53
CA ILE A 383 -22.03 -7.81 -10.94
C ILE A 383 -23.01 -8.81 -11.58
N GLU A 384 -24.28 -8.45 -11.70
CA GLU A 384 -25.33 -9.35 -12.22
C GLU A 384 -25.12 -9.70 -13.71
N LYS A 385 -24.55 -8.78 -14.48
CA LYS A 385 -24.22 -9.01 -15.90
C LYS A 385 -23.03 -9.93 -16.14
N ASP A 386 -22.20 -10.14 -15.13
CA ASP A 386 -21.04 -11.01 -15.20
C ASP A 386 -21.35 -12.38 -14.58
N PRO A 387 -21.53 -13.45 -15.40
CA PRO A 387 -21.90 -14.76 -14.88
C PRO A 387 -20.86 -15.39 -13.94
N ALA A 388 -19.59 -14.95 -14.03
CA ALA A 388 -18.53 -15.45 -13.17
C ALA A 388 -18.65 -14.87 -11.75
N LEU A 389 -19.02 -13.62 -11.64
CA LEU A 389 -19.23 -12.94 -10.36
C LEU A 389 -20.58 -13.31 -9.75
N GLU A 390 -21.66 -13.31 -10.54
CA GLU A 390 -23.00 -13.63 -10.08
C GLU A 390 -23.06 -15.01 -9.42
N ARG A 391 -22.32 -15.99 -9.94
CA ARG A 391 -22.23 -17.33 -9.35
C ARG A 391 -21.46 -17.39 -8.03
N ARG A 392 -20.68 -16.35 -7.68
CA ARG A 392 -19.81 -16.33 -6.50
C ARG A 392 -20.36 -15.46 -5.37
N PHE A 393 -21.13 -14.45 -5.72
CA PHE A 393 -21.76 -13.57 -4.75
C PHE A 393 -23.17 -14.00 -4.37
N GLN A 394 -23.52 -13.76 -3.11
CA GLN A 394 -24.89 -13.95 -2.58
C GLN A 394 -25.43 -12.62 -2.09
N LYS A 395 -26.58 -12.21 -2.61
CA LYS A 395 -27.23 -10.95 -2.25
C LYS A 395 -27.70 -10.94 -0.79
N VAL A 396 -27.44 -9.83 -0.11
CA VAL A 396 -28.02 -9.46 1.20
C VAL A 396 -28.57 -8.06 1.02
N LEU A 397 -29.89 -7.93 1.05
CA LEU A 397 -30.55 -6.62 0.93
C LEU A 397 -30.48 -5.90 2.29
N ILE A 398 -30.13 -4.63 2.25
CA ILE A 398 -30.05 -3.75 3.41
C ILE A 398 -31.01 -2.60 3.17
N ASP A 399 -32.15 -2.67 3.84
CA ASP A 399 -33.17 -1.63 3.75
C ASP A 399 -32.93 -0.53 4.79
N GLN A 400 -33.64 0.57 4.64
CA GLN A 400 -33.68 1.61 5.65
C GLN A 400 -34.19 1.05 6.98
N PRO A 401 -33.63 1.52 8.12
CA PRO A 401 -34.11 1.09 9.42
C PRO A 401 -35.59 1.48 9.62
N SER A 402 -36.33 0.63 10.34
CA SER A 402 -37.66 0.98 10.78
C SER A 402 -37.63 2.18 11.74
N VAL A 403 -38.77 2.81 12.00
CA VAL A 403 -38.84 3.91 12.97
C VAL A 403 -38.40 3.45 14.36
N GLU A 404 -38.76 2.24 14.78
CA GLU A 404 -38.36 1.66 16.05
C GLU A 404 -36.87 1.39 16.13
N ASP A 405 -36.30 0.86 15.06
CA ASP A 405 -34.85 0.66 14.94
C ASP A 405 -34.11 1.98 14.95
N ALA A 406 -34.59 3.01 14.21
CA ALA A 406 -33.98 4.33 14.17
C ALA A 406 -33.92 4.99 15.57
N ILE A 407 -35.01 4.88 16.34
CA ILE A 407 -35.06 5.35 17.73
C ILE A 407 -34.02 4.59 18.58
N SER A 408 -33.95 3.27 18.43
CA SER A 408 -33.00 2.42 19.16
C SER A 408 -31.57 2.75 18.81
N ILE A 409 -31.26 3.01 17.54
CA ILE A 409 -29.94 3.44 17.06
C ILE A 409 -29.54 4.78 17.71
N LEU A 410 -30.44 5.76 17.66
CA LEU A 410 -30.18 7.09 18.27
C LEU A 410 -29.92 7.00 19.77
N ARG A 411 -30.73 6.20 20.49
CA ARG A 411 -30.53 5.94 21.92
C ARG A 411 -29.22 5.26 22.23
N GLY A 412 -28.83 4.27 21.41
CA GLY A 412 -27.57 3.54 21.60
C GLY A 412 -26.32 4.36 21.30
N LEU A 413 -26.44 5.39 20.45
CA LEU A 413 -25.34 6.31 20.12
C LEU A 413 -25.26 7.52 21.06
N ARG A 414 -26.35 7.85 21.77
CA ARG A 414 -26.50 9.04 22.60
C ARG A 414 -25.32 9.25 23.54
N GLU A 415 -24.98 8.26 24.35
CA GLU A 415 -23.92 8.36 25.35
C GLU A 415 -22.56 8.74 24.73
N ARG A 416 -22.23 8.20 23.55
CA ARG A 416 -20.97 8.53 22.85
C ARG A 416 -20.96 9.97 22.36
N TYR A 417 -22.08 10.47 21.83
CA TYR A 417 -22.22 11.87 21.41
C TYR A 417 -22.17 12.81 22.60
N GLU A 418 -22.81 12.47 23.73
CA GLU A 418 -22.75 13.22 24.97
C GLU A 418 -21.32 13.37 25.49
N ILE A 419 -20.58 12.26 25.53
CA ILE A 419 -19.16 12.26 25.96
C ILE A 419 -18.30 13.09 25.01
N HIS A 420 -18.50 12.92 23.69
CA HIS A 420 -17.69 13.60 22.70
C HIS A 420 -17.89 15.10 22.67
N HIS A 421 -19.13 15.55 22.81
CA HIS A 421 -19.51 16.96 22.74
C HIS A 421 -19.61 17.65 24.11
N GLY A 422 -19.52 16.90 25.20
CA GLY A 422 -19.65 17.45 26.56
C GLY A 422 -21.03 18.03 26.86
N VAL A 423 -22.09 17.47 26.25
CA VAL A 423 -23.46 17.92 26.39
C VAL A 423 -24.37 16.76 26.80
N SER A 424 -25.54 17.05 27.32
CA SER A 424 -26.57 16.05 27.61
C SER A 424 -27.67 16.16 26.56
N ILE A 425 -28.06 15.02 25.98
CA ILE A 425 -29.09 14.90 24.95
C ILE A 425 -30.38 14.37 25.63
N SER A 426 -31.46 15.14 25.62
CA SER A 426 -32.77 14.69 26.09
C SER A 426 -33.45 13.75 25.10
N ASP A 427 -34.39 12.91 25.59
CA ASP A 427 -35.20 12.04 24.72
C ASP A 427 -36.12 12.83 23.81
#